data_100c27c7b4ca42205f4b26b819d86a81
#
_entry.id   100c27c7b4ca42205f4b26b819d86a81
#
_cell.length_a   1.000
_cell.length_b   1.000
_cell.length_c   1.000
_cell.angle_alpha   90.00
_cell.angle_beta   90.00
_cell.angle_gamma   90.00
#
_symmetry.space_group_name_H-M   'P 1'
#
loop_
_entity.id
_entity.type
_entity.pdbx_description
1 polymer ?
#
loop_
_entity_poly.entity_id
_entity_poly.type
_entity_poly.pdbx_seq_one_letter_code
_entity_poly.pdbx_strand_id
1 'polypeptide(L)' 'IKDSKAQAKKLIEEASAEIDRKKNAAFDELKNQIAEISVQAAEKILKENLDAEKNKKLVDKYISDISKN' A
#
# COMPACT_ATOMS: atom_id res chain seq x y z
N ILE A 1 29.47 -27.86 32.05
CA ILE A 1 30.03 -27.18 30.85
C ILE A 1 29.26 -27.60 29.59
N LYS A 2 28.97 -28.88 29.40
CA LYS A 2 28.18 -29.35 28.25
C LYS A 2 26.77 -28.80 28.27
N ASP A 3 26.12 -28.71 29.44
CA ASP A 3 24.77 -28.17 29.57
C ASP A 3 24.74 -26.69 29.31
N SER A 4 25.76 -25.94 29.68
CA SER A 4 25.84 -24.51 29.42
C SER A 4 25.93 -24.21 27.93
N LYS A 5 26.71 -24.99 27.19
CA LYS A 5 26.83 -24.84 25.75
C LYS A 5 25.53 -25.21 25.02
N ALA A 6 24.87 -26.29 25.47
CA ALA A 6 23.60 -26.70 24.90
C ALA A 6 22.50 -25.65 25.15
N GLN A 7 22.47 -25.09 26.37
CA GLN A 7 21.52 -24.04 26.72
C GLN A 7 21.77 -22.77 25.91
N ALA A 8 23.04 -22.38 25.75
CA ALA A 8 23.40 -21.21 24.95
C ALA A 8 22.99 -21.39 23.48
N LYS A 9 23.25 -22.58 22.92
CA LYS A 9 22.86 -22.90 21.54
C LYS A 9 21.33 -22.82 21.38
N LYS A 10 20.61 -23.39 22.33
CA LYS A 10 19.14 -23.35 22.31
C LYS A 10 18.60 -21.93 22.38
N LEU A 11 19.17 -21.08 23.23
CA LEU A 11 18.79 -19.68 23.33
C LEU A 11 19.03 -18.92 22.02
N ILE A 12 20.15 -19.17 21.36
CA ILE A 12 20.47 -18.55 20.08
C ILE A 12 19.49 -19.02 19.01
N GLU A 13 19.17 -20.30 18.97
CA GLU A 13 18.21 -20.84 18.01
C GLU A 13 16.81 -20.27 18.24
N GLU A 14 16.37 -20.16 19.48
CA GLU A 14 15.08 -19.57 19.83
C GLU A 14 15.03 -18.08 19.47
N ALA A 15 16.10 -17.35 19.76
CA ALA A 15 16.18 -15.93 19.43
C ALA A 15 16.18 -15.70 17.93
N SER A 16 16.91 -16.54 17.19
CA SER A 16 16.95 -16.47 15.73
C SER A 16 15.56 -16.76 15.14
N ALA A 17 14.88 -17.77 15.63
CA ALA A 17 13.53 -18.11 15.19
C ALA A 17 12.53 -16.98 15.47
N GLU A 18 12.64 -16.34 16.63
CA GLU A 18 11.79 -15.20 16.99
C GLU A 18 12.06 -14.00 16.10
N ILE A 19 13.32 -13.72 15.81
CA ILE A 19 13.69 -12.62 14.87
C ILE A 19 13.10 -12.88 13.49
N ASP A 20 13.18 -14.11 12.99
CA ASP A 20 12.62 -14.47 11.69
C ASP A 20 11.09 -14.28 11.68
N ARG A 21 10.40 -14.69 12.75
CA ARG A 21 8.95 -14.47 12.86
C ARG A 21 8.59 -13.00 12.86
N LYS A 22 9.30 -12.19 13.62
CA LYS A 22 9.07 -10.73 13.67
C LYS A 22 9.36 -10.06 12.33
N LYS A 23 10.43 -10.50 11.67
CA LYS A 23 10.78 -10.03 10.33
C LYS A 23 9.67 -10.32 9.34
N ASN A 24 9.18 -11.57 9.31
CA ASN A 24 8.13 -11.97 8.39
C ASN A 24 6.82 -11.22 8.69
N ALA A 25 6.47 -11.05 9.96
CA ALA A 25 5.30 -10.28 10.36
C ALA A 25 5.41 -8.82 9.92
N ALA A 26 6.59 -8.21 10.06
CA ALA A 26 6.83 -6.84 9.63
C ALA A 26 6.72 -6.68 8.11
N PHE A 27 7.22 -7.65 7.35
CA PHE A 27 7.08 -7.65 5.89
C PHE A 27 5.63 -7.79 5.45
N ASP A 28 4.85 -8.65 6.11
CA ASP A 28 3.43 -8.82 5.80
C ASP A 28 2.65 -7.54 6.08
N GLU A 29 2.93 -6.89 7.21
CA GLU A 29 2.31 -5.61 7.54
C GLU A 29 2.67 -4.53 6.52
N LEU A 30 3.94 -4.48 6.11
CA LEU A 30 4.39 -3.53 5.09
C LEU A 30 3.69 -3.77 3.74
N LYS A 31 3.55 -5.02 3.32
CA LYS A 31 2.80 -5.37 2.10
C LYS A 31 1.36 -4.88 2.18
N ASN A 32 0.72 -5.09 3.32
CA ASN A 32 -0.66 -4.65 3.53
C ASN A 32 -0.78 -3.13 3.46
N GLN A 33 0.16 -2.40 4.07
CA GLN A 33 0.19 -0.95 4.01
C GLN A 33 0.41 -0.43 2.59
N ILE A 34 1.33 -1.04 1.85
CA ILE A 34 1.59 -0.66 0.46
C ILE A 34 0.36 -0.92 -0.41
N ALA A 35 -0.30 -2.06 -0.22
CA ALA A 35 -1.52 -2.39 -0.95
C ALA A 35 -2.63 -1.36 -0.66
N GLU A 36 -2.81 -0.99 0.59
CA GLU A 36 -3.79 0.01 1.00
C GLU A 36 -3.50 1.39 0.39
N ILE A 37 -2.24 1.83 0.45
CA ILE A 37 -1.81 3.09 -0.15
C ILE A 37 -2.01 3.06 -1.67
N SER A 38 -1.72 1.95 -2.31
CA SER A 38 -1.89 1.78 -3.76
C SER A 38 -3.36 1.91 -4.16
N VAL A 39 -4.27 1.31 -3.39
CA VAL A 39 -5.71 1.42 -3.63
C VAL A 39 -6.17 2.87 -3.45
N GLN A 40 -5.73 3.53 -2.38
CA GLN A 40 -6.08 4.93 -2.13
C GLN A 40 -5.56 5.85 -3.25
N ALA A 41 -4.34 5.61 -3.71
CA ALA A 41 -3.77 6.38 -4.82
C ALA A 41 -4.55 6.17 -6.11
N ALA A 42 -4.93 4.93 -6.41
CA ALA A 42 -5.73 4.60 -7.59
C ALA A 42 -7.11 5.27 -7.54
N GLU A 43 -7.76 5.23 -6.37
CA GLU A 43 -9.06 5.89 -6.17
C GLU A 43 -8.96 7.40 -6.40
N LYS A 44 -7.91 8.02 -5.89
CA LYS A 44 -7.69 9.45 -6.07
C LYS A 44 -7.45 9.82 -7.53
N ILE A 45 -6.65 9.03 -8.24
CA ILE A 45 -6.37 9.25 -9.66
C ILE A 45 -7.66 9.10 -10.48
N LEU A 46 -8.46 8.07 -10.22
CA LEU A 46 -9.73 7.85 -10.91
C LEU A 46 -10.71 9.00 -10.65
N LYS A 47 -10.78 9.47 -9.43
CA LYS A 47 -11.64 10.59 -9.05
C LYS A 47 -11.24 11.86 -9.81
N GLU A 48 -9.95 12.16 -9.88
CA GLU A 48 -9.45 13.33 -10.61
C GLU A 48 -9.75 13.22 -12.12
N ASN A 49 -9.57 12.03 -12.70
CA ASN A 49 -9.86 11.82 -14.13
C ASN A 49 -11.36 11.96 -14.44
N LEU A 50 -12.22 11.46 -13.55
CA LEU A 50 -13.66 11.60 -13.70
C LEU A 50 -14.09 13.07 -13.61
N ASP A 51 -13.51 13.83 -12.69
CA ASP A 51 -13.76 15.26 -12.56
C ASP A 51 -13.30 16.01 -13.79
N ALA A 52 -12.14 15.65 -14.37
CA ALA A 52 -11.63 16.26 -15.58
C ALA A 52 -12.54 15.98 -16.80
N GLU A 53 -13.02 14.75 -16.95
CA GLU A 53 -13.97 14.40 -18.02
C GLU A 53 -15.29 15.16 -17.86
N LYS A 54 -15.77 15.27 -16.64
CA LYS A 54 -16.99 16.00 -16.33
C LYS A 54 -16.84 17.48 -16.68
N ASN A 55 -15.73 18.07 -16.33
CA ASN A 55 -15.42 19.45 -16.66
C ASN A 55 -15.32 19.65 -18.18
N LYS A 56 -14.71 18.72 -18.89
CA LYS A 56 -14.61 18.76 -20.34
C LYS A 56 -16.00 18.74 -20.99
N LYS A 57 -16.89 17.90 -20.53
CA LYS A 57 -18.27 17.81 -21.02
C LYS A 57 -19.02 19.12 -20.79
N LEU A 58 -18.84 19.74 -19.64
CA LEU A 58 -19.44 21.03 -19.34
C LEU A 58 -18.95 22.13 -20.27
N VAL A 59 -17.63 22.18 -20.52
CA VAL A 59 -17.05 23.15 -21.43
C VAL A 59 -17.55 22.95 -22.86
N ASP A 60 -17.58 21.70 -23.33
CA ASP A 60 -18.08 21.35 -24.66
C ASP A 60 -19.54 21.76 -24.84
N LYS A 61 -20.36 21.54 -23.83
CA LYS A 61 -21.76 21.95 -23.83
C LYS A 61 -21.92 23.46 -23.92
N TYR A 62 -21.10 24.18 -23.16
CA TYR A 62 -21.11 25.65 -23.15
C TYR A 62 -20.74 26.22 -24.52
N ILE A 63 -19.70 25.66 -25.12
CA ILE A 63 -19.26 26.08 -26.49
C ILE A 63 -20.33 25.78 -27.50
N SER A 64 -20.99 24.63 -27.40
CA SER A 64 -22.09 24.26 -28.31
C SER A 64 -23.27 25.23 -28.21
N ASP A 65 -23.62 25.63 -26.99
CA ASP A 65 -24.71 26.59 -26.76
C ASP A 65 -24.37 27.97 -27.35
N ILE A 66 -23.14 28.43 -27.25
CA ILE A 66 -22.70 29.69 -27.83
C ILE A 66 -22.75 29.64 -29.36
N SER A 67 -22.33 28.53 -29.95
CA SER A 67 -22.29 28.40 -31.42
C SER A 67 -23.68 28.28 -32.05
N LYS A 68 -24.71 27.96 -31.28
CA LYS A 68 -26.10 27.91 -31.76
C LYS A 68 -26.74 29.29 -31.93
N ASN A 69 -26.19 30.25 -31.22
CA ASN A 69 -26.68 31.63 -31.25
C ASN A 69 -25.95 32.45 -32.32
#